data_1064f029c2700069621157754586015a
#
_entry.id   1064f029c2700069621157754586015a
#
_cell.length_a   1.000
_cell.length_b   1.000
_cell.length_c   1.000
_cell.angle_alpha   90.00
_cell.angle_beta   90.00
_cell.angle_gamma   90.00
#
_symmetry.space_group_name_H-M   'P 1'
#
loop_
_entity.id
_entity.type
_entity.pdbx_description
1 polymer ?
#
loop_
_entity_poly.entity_id
_entity_poly.type
_entity_poly.pdbx_seq_one_letter_code
_entity_poly.pdbx_strand_id
1 'polypeptide(L)'
;MAKTAPSPIADLKVRQAIDLAINREELQQDLEGGHGTRSLFPQGTPWYQDNLGSSLADTAAAGAKLDEAGWTLDSSTGKRTKDGVDLTIDLFTYAFRPDLCAMQPEIAANLEALGITVNVICSGTSPGVYDDDDWAETVSRLAAEPPDFDIIIWSQNVLPTGDPVHFLNGFFHSAGPNIDKTGGWSSAAVDAKLDALNVAEGESARVAATAEAHAAILAEQPVSHLVTPSWQYSLSDRMVTEGYTAYGADYYIIHAEMFVTTVPVPAPVAHRGCLSTDGAGATRAFLAGAAALLAAVFLH
;
A
#
# COMPACT_ATOMS: atom_id res chain seq x y z
N MET A 1 -17.43 17.87 -7.72
CA MET A 1 -18.72 17.64 -8.43
C MET A 1 -18.96 16.16 -8.43
N ALA A 2 -20.16 15.69 -8.05
CA ALA A 2 -20.46 14.25 -8.07
C ALA A 2 -20.30 13.71 -9.50
N LYS A 3 -19.67 12.54 -9.64
CA LYS A 3 -19.56 11.87 -10.95
C LYS A 3 -20.95 11.49 -11.45
N THR A 4 -21.24 11.84 -12.68
CA THR A 4 -22.55 11.57 -13.34
C THR A 4 -22.55 10.26 -14.13
N ALA A 5 -21.39 9.63 -14.33
CA ALA A 5 -21.25 8.36 -15.04
C ALA A 5 -20.76 7.27 -14.06
N PRO A 6 -21.12 6.00 -14.29
CA PRO A 6 -20.54 4.89 -13.52
C PRO A 6 -19.01 4.88 -13.65
N SER A 7 -18.33 4.67 -12.52
CA SER A 7 -16.87 4.62 -12.50
C SER A 7 -16.33 3.53 -13.43
N PRO A 8 -15.31 3.80 -14.24
CA PRO A 8 -14.73 2.79 -15.14
C PRO A 8 -14.18 1.56 -14.39
N ILE A 9 -13.76 1.74 -13.14
CA ILE A 9 -13.21 0.66 -12.30
C ILE A 9 -14.28 -0.31 -11.76
N ALA A 10 -15.56 -0.08 -12.02
CA ALA A 10 -16.59 -1.10 -11.79
C ALA A 10 -16.33 -2.37 -12.63
N ASP A 11 -15.68 -2.24 -13.79
CA ASP A 11 -15.29 -3.36 -14.63
C ASP A 11 -14.01 -4.02 -14.08
N LEU A 12 -14.09 -5.33 -13.77
CA LEU A 12 -12.96 -6.13 -13.29
C LEU A 12 -11.75 -6.06 -14.24
N LYS A 13 -11.96 -6.01 -15.55
CA LYS A 13 -10.87 -5.95 -16.52
C LYS A 13 -10.12 -4.62 -16.46
N VAL A 14 -10.82 -3.54 -16.18
CA VAL A 14 -10.18 -2.24 -15.94
C VAL A 14 -9.34 -2.27 -14.67
N ARG A 15 -9.85 -2.87 -13.57
CA ARG A 15 -9.06 -3.03 -12.33
C ARG A 15 -7.81 -3.89 -12.55
N GLN A 16 -7.96 -5.01 -13.27
CA GLN A 16 -6.83 -5.87 -13.66
C GLN A 16 -5.81 -5.14 -14.54
N ALA A 17 -6.26 -4.30 -15.46
CA ALA A 17 -5.38 -3.48 -16.29
C ALA A 17 -4.57 -2.49 -15.45
N ILE A 18 -5.22 -1.81 -14.51
CA ILE A 18 -4.56 -0.88 -13.58
C ILE A 18 -3.48 -1.61 -12.76
N ASP A 19 -3.81 -2.77 -12.20
CA ASP A 19 -2.86 -3.57 -11.42
C ASP A 19 -1.64 -4.02 -12.23
N LEU A 20 -1.84 -4.41 -13.49
CA LEU A 20 -0.78 -4.79 -14.41
C LEU A 20 0.07 -3.60 -14.87
N ALA A 21 -0.51 -2.41 -14.93
CA ALA A 21 0.17 -1.21 -15.37
C ALA A 21 1.19 -0.66 -14.35
N ILE A 22 0.97 -0.89 -13.07
CA ILE A 22 1.77 -0.28 -12.00
C ILE A 22 3.14 -0.95 -11.90
N ASN A 23 4.21 -0.16 -12.06
CA ASN A 23 5.58 -0.58 -11.84
C ASN A 23 5.97 -0.41 -10.37
N ARG A 24 5.86 -1.49 -9.62
CA ARG A 24 6.13 -1.49 -8.17
C ARG A 24 7.60 -1.35 -7.81
N GLU A 25 8.50 -1.65 -8.75
CA GLU A 25 9.94 -1.45 -8.54
C GLU A 25 10.34 0.03 -8.64
N GLU A 26 9.63 0.82 -9.44
CA GLU A 26 9.80 2.28 -9.44
C GLU A 26 9.28 2.86 -8.12
N LEU A 27 8.06 2.50 -7.71
CA LEU A 27 7.46 2.98 -6.47
C LEU A 27 8.29 2.65 -5.22
N GLN A 28 8.99 1.50 -5.19
CA GLN A 28 9.84 1.17 -4.03
C GLN A 28 11.06 2.08 -3.89
N GLN A 29 11.50 2.74 -4.98
CA GLN A 29 12.64 3.66 -4.92
C GLN A 29 12.32 4.93 -4.15
N ASP A 30 11.06 5.35 -4.14
CA ASP A 30 10.57 6.50 -3.37
C ASP A 30 10.49 6.21 -1.87
N LEU A 31 10.46 4.92 -1.52
CA LEU A 31 10.39 4.45 -0.13
C LEU A 31 11.70 3.76 0.22
N GLU A 32 12.65 4.46 0.83
CA GLU A 32 13.96 3.95 1.20
C GLU A 32 13.88 2.57 1.87
N GLY A 33 14.37 1.51 1.17
CA GLY A 33 14.35 0.14 1.65
C GLY A 33 12.98 -0.56 1.60
N GLY A 34 11.99 0.03 0.95
CA GLY A 34 10.69 -0.59 0.67
C GLY A 34 10.81 -1.78 -0.27
N HIS A 35 9.77 -2.59 -0.34
CA HIS A 35 9.67 -3.76 -1.21
C HIS A 35 8.39 -3.71 -2.05
N GLY A 36 8.54 -3.57 -3.37
CA GLY A 36 7.44 -3.62 -4.33
C GLY A 36 6.84 -5.02 -4.37
N THR A 37 5.53 -5.16 -4.15
CA THR A 37 4.92 -6.47 -4.01
C THR A 37 3.47 -6.49 -4.45
N ARG A 38 3.01 -7.66 -4.89
CA ARG A 38 1.58 -7.99 -5.08
C ARG A 38 1.00 -8.70 -3.86
N SER A 39 1.83 -9.10 -2.90
CA SER A 39 1.38 -9.75 -1.69
C SER A 39 0.77 -8.77 -0.70
N LEU A 40 -0.39 -9.11 -0.15
CA LEU A 40 -1.05 -8.40 0.96
C LEU A 40 -0.19 -8.34 2.23
N PHE A 41 0.81 -9.19 2.34
CA PHE A 41 1.60 -9.34 3.55
C PHE A 41 3.08 -9.16 3.28
N PRO A 42 3.83 -8.64 4.28
CA PRO A 42 5.25 -8.36 4.14
C PRO A 42 6.07 -9.62 3.94
N GLN A 43 7.15 -9.48 3.18
CA GLN A 43 8.20 -10.49 3.07
C GLN A 43 8.75 -10.86 4.44
N GLY A 44 9.07 -12.13 4.65
CA GLY A 44 9.56 -12.64 5.92
C GLY A 44 8.48 -13.00 6.94
N THR A 45 7.19 -12.84 6.60
CA THR A 45 6.08 -13.36 7.39
C THR A 45 5.55 -14.69 6.81
N PRO A 46 4.95 -15.58 7.63
CA PRO A 46 4.34 -16.82 7.14
C PRO A 46 3.21 -16.60 6.12
N TRP A 47 2.66 -15.38 6.06
CA TRP A 47 1.52 -14.98 5.25
C TRP A 47 1.91 -14.48 3.86
N TYR A 48 3.20 -14.23 3.62
CA TYR A 48 3.71 -13.73 2.35
C TYR A 48 3.48 -14.72 1.21
N GLN A 49 3.08 -14.21 0.06
CA GLN A 49 2.91 -14.99 -1.16
C GLN A 49 3.88 -14.46 -2.22
N ASP A 50 4.78 -15.29 -2.70
CA ASP A 50 5.82 -14.95 -3.68
C ASP A 50 5.45 -15.27 -5.14
N ASN A 51 4.35 -16.01 -5.34
CA ASN A 51 3.92 -16.53 -6.64
C ASN A 51 2.84 -15.69 -7.34
N LEU A 52 2.70 -14.41 -7.00
CA LEU A 52 1.62 -13.52 -7.47
C LEU A 52 1.95 -12.76 -8.76
N GLY A 53 3.04 -13.10 -9.43
CA GLY A 53 3.48 -12.46 -10.66
C GLY A 53 4.55 -11.39 -10.45
N SER A 54 4.93 -10.71 -11.54
CA SER A 54 5.98 -9.70 -11.54
C SER A 54 5.56 -8.42 -10.80
N SER A 55 6.50 -7.78 -10.12
CA SER A 55 6.38 -6.41 -9.59
C SER A 55 6.53 -5.33 -10.67
N LEU A 56 7.12 -5.70 -11.82
CA LEU A 56 7.24 -4.83 -12.98
C LEU A 56 5.88 -4.64 -13.68
N ALA A 57 5.72 -3.50 -14.33
CA ALA A 57 4.59 -3.24 -15.20
C ALA A 57 4.57 -4.19 -16.40
N ASP A 58 3.38 -4.68 -16.75
CA ASP A 58 3.10 -5.35 -18.02
C ASP A 58 2.08 -4.52 -18.81
N THR A 59 2.60 -3.47 -19.50
CA THR A 59 1.78 -2.54 -20.27
C THR A 59 1.06 -3.22 -21.44
N ALA A 60 1.64 -4.30 -22.00
CA ALA A 60 1.01 -5.05 -23.08
C ALA A 60 -0.21 -5.82 -22.59
N ALA A 61 -0.07 -6.55 -21.49
CA ALA A 61 -1.20 -7.27 -20.89
C ALA A 61 -2.26 -6.29 -20.35
N ALA A 62 -1.83 -5.14 -19.73
CA ALA A 62 -2.74 -4.10 -19.27
C ALA A 62 -3.56 -3.51 -20.43
N GLY A 63 -2.89 -3.19 -21.55
CA GLY A 63 -3.56 -2.70 -22.76
C GLY A 63 -4.58 -3.70 -23.30
N ALA A 64 -4.22 -4.99 -23.37
CA ALA A 64 -5.14 -6.04 -23.81
C ALA A 64 -6.38 -6.14 -22.89
N LYS A 65 -6.23 -6.00 -21.58
CA LYS A 65 -7.36 -5.98 -20.64
C LYS A 65 -8.31 -4.79 -20.87
N LEU A 66 -7.76 -3.62 -21.19
CA LEU A 66 -8.57 -2.46 -21.54
C LEU A 66 -9.32 -2.66 -22.86
N ASP A 67 -8.67 -3.26 -23.86
CA ASP A 67 -9.32 -3.63 -25.12
C ASP A 67 -10.47 -4.63 -24.91
N GLU A 68 -10.25 -5.66 -24.07
CA GLU A 68 -11.29 -6.61 -23.67
C GLU A 68 -12.47 -5.96 -22.93
N ALA A 69 -12.22 -4.86 -22.20
CA ALA A 69 -13.24 -4.06 -21.52
C ALA A 69 -13.97 -3.09 -22.47
N GLY A 70 -13.53 -3.02 -23.74
CA GLY A 70 -14.10 -2.15 -24.77
C GLY A 70 -13.52 -0.72 -24.77
N TRP A 71 -12.43 -0.47 -24.03
CA TRP A 71 -11.71 0.78 -24.05
C TRP A 71 -10.64 0.78 -25.12
N THR A 72 -10.96 1.26 -26.32
CA THR A 72 -10.05 1.23 -27.49
C THR A 72 -9.11 2.43 -27.50
N LEU A 73 -7.86 2.19 -27.87
CA LEU A 73 -6.86 3.26 -28.01
C LEU A 73 -7.05 3.98 -29.36
N ASP A 74 -7.35 5.27 -29.31
CA ASP A 74 -7.33 6.15 -30.47
C ASP A 74 -5.89 6.57 -30.78
N SER A 75 -5.34 6.05 -31.86
CA SER A 75 -3.95 6.33 -32.27
C SER A 75 -3.70 7.79 -32.66
N SER A 76 -4.75 8.57 -32.95
CA SER A 76 -4.62 9.99 -33.31
C SER A 76 -4.49 10.90 -32.07
N THR A 77 -5.14 10.53 -30.99
CA THR A 77 -5.14 11.29 -29.72
C THR A 77 -4.25 10.66 -28.64
N GLY A 78 -3.90 9.38 -28.79
CA GLY A 78 -3.22 8.60 -27.75
C GLY A 78 -4.09 8.28 -26.55
N LYS A 79 -5.40 8.49 -26.64
CA LYS A 79 -6.35 8.25 -25.54
C LYS A 79 -7.18 7.00 -25.75
N ARG A 80 -7.59 6.37 -24.65
CA ARG A 80 -8.58 5.29 -24.67
C ARG A 80 -9.99 5.83 -24.52
N THR A 81 -10.86 5.34 -25.40
CA THR A 81 -12.27 5.77 -25.43
C THR A 81 -13.20 4.56 -25.50
N LYS A 82 -14.39 4.72 -24.94
CA LYS A 82 -15.51 3.79 -25.04
C LYS A 82 -16.80 4.59 -25.21
N ASP A 83 -17.57 4.28 -26.26
CA ASP A 83 -18.82 4.98 -26.60
C ASP A 83 -18.66 6.50 -26.71
N GLY A 84 -17.50 6.97 -27.21
CA GLY A 84 -17.18 8.38 -27.37
C GLY A 84 -16.77 9.11 -26.07
N VAL A 85 -16.56 8.39 -24.99
CA VAL A 85 -16.11 8.92 -23.69
C VAL A 85 -14.66 8.54 -23.45
N ASP A 86 -13.81 9.50 -23.05
CA ASP A 86 -12.42 9.24 -22.64
C ASP A 86 -12.38 8.45 -21.33
N LEU A 87 -11.45 7.48 -21.24
CA LEU A 87 -11.14 6.77 -19.99
C LEU A 87 -10.42 7.73 -19.05
N THR A 88 -11.10 8.16 -18.00
CA THR A 88 -10.56 9.07 -17.00
C THR A 88 -10.64 8.45 -15.62
N ILE A 89 -9.56 8.56 -14.84
CA ILE A 89 -9.41 8.05 -13.47
C ILE A 89 -9.06 9.22 -12.55
N ASP A 90 -9.81 9.37 -11.47
CA ASP A 90 -9.50 10.30 -10.38
C ASP A 90 -8.75 9.52 -9.28
N LEU A 91 -7.45 9.80 -9.15
CA LEU A 91 -6.52 9.17 -8.22
C LEU A 91 -6.35 10.03 -6.97
N PHE A 92 -6.89 9.59 -5.87
CA PHE A 92 -6.98 10.31 -4.60
C PHE A 92 -6.00 9.79 -3.55
N THR A 93 -5.47 10.66 -2.69
CA THR A 93 -4.84 10.35 -1.41
C THR A 93 -4.84 11.57 -0.49
N TYR A 94 -4.22 11.47 0.69
CA TYR A 94 -4.23 12.47 1.75
C TYR A 94 -2.83 12.93 2.15
N ALA A 95 -2.66 14.25 2.36
CA ALA A 95 -1.37 14.92 2.47
C ALA A 95 -0.60 14.65 3.77
N PHE A 96 -1.23 14.25 4.87
CA PHE A 96 -0.47 13.94 6.08
C PHE A 96 0.43 12.70 5.93
N ARG A 97 0.24 11.92 4.86
CA ARG A 97 1.15 10.88 4.38
C ARG A 97 1.80 11.34 3.08
N PRO A 98 2.87 12.13 3.16
CA PRO A 98 3.51 12.72 1.98
C PRO A 98 4.12 11.66 1.05
N ASP A 99 4.51 10.51 1.58
CA ASP A 99 4.95 9.34 0.83
C ASP A 99 3.87 8.84 -0.14
N LEU A 100 2.60 8.86 0.24
CA LEU A 100 1.49 8.46 -0.64
C LEU A 100 1.27 9.49 -1.76
N CYS A 101 1.35 10.80 -1.44
CA CYS A 101 1.27 11.84 -2.47
C CYS A 101 2.46 11.78 -3.45
N ALA A 102 3.65 11.39 -2.98
CA ALA A 102 4.83 11.24 -3.83
C ALA A 102 4.69 10.11 -4.85
N MET A 103 3.96 9.03 -4.53
CA MET A 103 3.69 7.93 -5.46
C MET A 103 2.69 8.27 -6.57
N GLN A 104 1.82 9.27 -6.36
CA GLN A 104 0.75 9.57 -7.32
C GLN A 104 1.26 9.91 -8.73
N PRO A 105 2.30 10.76 -8.93
CA PRO A 105 2.80 11.07 -10.25
C PRO A 105 3.30 9.84 -11.03
N GLU A 106 3.94 8.90 -10.36
CA GLU A 106 4.44 7.68 -11.00
C GLU A 106 3.31 6.73 -11.39
N ILE A 107 2.35 6.54 -10.50
CA ILE A 107 1.14 5.75 -10.81
C ILE A 107 0.39 6.40 -11.97
N ALA A 108 0.22 7.73 -11.95
CA ALA A 108 -0.42 8.45 -13.04
C ALA A 108 0.34 8.25 -14.37
N ALA A 109 1.66 8.38 -14.39
CA ALA A 109 2.48 8.17 -15.59
C ALA A 109 2.34 6.73 -16.13
N ASN A 110 2.30 5.72 -15.27
CA ASN A 110 2.09 4.32 -15.67
C ASN A 110 0.72 4.13 -16.34
N LEU A 111 -0.33 4.77 -15.82
CA LEU A 111 -1.68 4.70 -16.39
C LEU A 111 -1.82 5.53 -17.66
N GLU A 112 -1.22 6.72 -17.71
CA GLU A 112 -1.20 7.61 -18.89
C GLU A 112 -0.48 6.97 -20.07
N ALA A 113 0.54 6.16 -19.84
CA ALA A 113 1.21 5.37 -20.87
C ALA A 113 0.28 4.37 -21.58
N LEU A 114 -0.84 4.01 -20.98
CA LEU A 114 -1.90 3.19 -21.56
C LEU A 114 -2.99 4.00 -22.29
N GLY A 115 -2.89 5.33 -22.29
CA GLY A 115 -3.91 6.24 -22.85
C GLY A 115 -5.06 6.55 -21.90
N ILE A 116 -4.88 6.33 -20.59
CA ILE A 116 -5.83 6.73 -19.55
C ILE A 116 -5.54 8.19 -19.17
N THR A 117 -6.56 9.01 -19.00
CA THR A 117 -6.40 10.35 -18.41
C THR A 117 -6.48 10.23 -16.89
N VAL A 118 -5.48 10.75 -16.15
CA VAL A 118 -5.44 10.66 -14.70
C VAL A 118 -5.52 12.04 -14.06
N ASN A 119 -6.50 12.24 -13.19
CA ASN A 119 -6.58 13.43 -12.34
C ASN A 119 -6.01 13.09 -10.97
N VAL A 120 -4.91 13.73 -10.59
CA VAL A 120 -4.24 13.50 -9.30
C VAL A 120 -4.82 14.43 -8.24
N ILE A 121 -5.25 13.87 -7.11
CA ILE A 121 -5.85 14.59 -5.99
C ILE A 121 -5.12 14.19 -4.72
N CYS A 122 -4.30 15.09 -4.16
CA CYS A 122 -3.70 14.94 -2.83
C CYS A 122 -4.42 15.93 -1.91
N SER A 123 -5.36 15.46 -1.06
CA SER A 123 -6.13 16.36 -0.20
C SER A 123 -5.33 16.78 1.03
N GLY A 124 -5.55 18.02 1.46
CA GLY A 124 -4.87 18.64 2.59
C GLY A 124 -3.84 19.68 2.19
N THR A 125 -3.56 20.56 3.11
CA THR A 125 -2.73 21.76 2.89
C THR A 125 -1.31 21.65 3.45
N SER A 126 -1.09 20.68 4.34
CA SER A 126 0.15 20.55 5.11
C SER A 126 0.76 19.13 4.98
N PRO A 127 1.60 18.88 3.96
CA PRO A 127 2.23 17.57 3.79
C PRO A 127 3.01 17.14 5.05
N GLY A 128 2.74 15.90 5.50
CA GLY A 128 3.40 15.33 6.66
C GLY A 128 2.91 15.82 8.03
N VAL A 129 1.91 16.68 8.05
CA VAL A 129 1.29 17.17 9.30
C VAL A 129 -0.14 16.66 9.36
N TYR A 130 -0.49 15.98 10.45
CA TYR A 130 -1.88 15.64 10.71
C TYR A 130 -2.65 16.90 11.10
N ASP A 131 -3.69 17.19 10.37
CA ASP A 131 -4.63 18.28 10.63
C ASP A 131 -6.06 17.72 10.64
N ASP A 132 -6.86 18.13 11.63
CA ASP A 132 -8.21 17.61 11.80
C ASP A 132 -9.15 18.02 10.65
N ASP A 133 -8.96 19.21 10.08
CA ASP A 133 -9.79 19.70 8.97
C ASP A 133 -9.43 18.95 7.66
N ASP A 134 -8.14 18.73 7.39
CA ASP A 134 -7.66 17.93 6.27
C ASP A 134 -8.13 16.47 6.37
N TRP A 135 -8.15 15.91 7.58
CA TRP A 135 -8.68 14.58 7.81
C TRP A 135 -10.19 14.52 7.65
N ALA A 136 -10.92 15.55 8.11
CA ALA A 136 -12.36 15.64 7.92
C ALA A 136 -12.73 15.72 6.43
N GLU A 137 -11.95 16.42 5.61
CA GLU A 137 -12.12 16.41 4.15
C GLU A 137 -11.94 15.01 3.58
N THR A 138 -10.88 14.31 3.97
CA THR A 138 -10.60 12.94 3.54
C THR A 138 -11.77 12.00 3.90
N VAL A 139 -12.26 12.05 5.13
CA VAL A 139 -13.42 11.26 5.58
C VAL A 139 -14.68 11.61 4.82
N SER A 140 -14.89 12.91 4.54
CA SER A 140 -16.05 13.37 3.76
C SER A 140 -16.04 12.80 2.34
N ARG A 141 -14.87 12.72 1.69
CA ARG A 141 -14.73 12.12 0.36
C ARG A 141 -14.97 10.61 0.38
N LEU A 142 -14.46 9.91 1.39
CA LEU A 142 -14.70 8.47 1.59
C LEU A 142 -16.18 8.15 1.81
N ALA A 143 -16.91 9.04 2.48
CA ALA A 143 -18.33 8.88 2.78
C ALA A 143 -19.28 9.42 1.69
N ALA A 144 -18.73 10.02 0.63
CA ALA A 144 -19.56 10.57 -0.44
C ALA A 144 -20.25 9.46 -1.26
N GLU A 145 -21.52 9.66 -1.59
CA GLU A 145 -22.27 8.73 -2.44
C GLU A 145 -22.93 9.51 -3.61
N PRO A 146 -22.53 9.25 -4.86
CA PRO A 146 -21.38 8.43 -5.26
C PRO A 146 -20.04 9.09 -4.86
N PRO A 147 -18.95 8.31 -4.73
CA PRO A 147 -17.62 8.86 -4.50
C PRO A 147 -17.20 9.86 -5.58
N ASP A 148 -16.41 10.86 -5.21
CA ASP A 148 -15.89 11.86 -6.15
C ASP A 148 -14.51 11.50 -6.72
N PHE A 149 -14.03 10.30 -6.42
CA PHE A 149 -12.79 9.71 -6.93
C PHE A 149 -13.04 8.27 -7.41
N ASP A 150 -12.09 7.69 -8.14
CA ASP A 150 -12.16 6.29 -8.59
C ASP A 150 -11.21 5.40 -7.77
N ILE A 151 -10.05 5.92 -7.43
CA ILE A 151 -8.98 5.17 -6.79
C ILE A 151 -8.45 5.97 -5.61
N ILE A 152 -8.25 5.30 -4.49
CA ILE A 152 -7.52 5.86 -3.35
C ILE A 152 -6.21 5.11 -3.10
N ILE A 153 -5.11 5.85 -2.89
CA ILE A 153 -3.89 5.28 -2.32
C ILE A 153 -4.01 5.35 -0.81
N TRP A 154 -3.91 4.20 -0.16
CA TRP A 154 -4.12 4.04 1.27
C TRP A 154 -2.97 3.28 1.92
N SER A 155 -2.59 3.69 3.12
CA SER A 155 -1.60 3.01 3.96
C SER A 155 -2.28 2.29 5.11
N GLN A 156 -1.98 1.00 5.28
CA GLN A 156 -2.61 0.17 6.29
C GLN A 156 -1.61 -0.75 7.00
N ASN A 157 -1.71 -0.82 8.33
CA ASN A 157 -1.05 -1.88 9.09
C ASN A 157 -1.85 -3.18 8.89
N VAL A 158 -1.25 -4.15 8.24
CA VAL A 158 -1.91 -5.41 7.84
C VAL A 158 -1.75 -6.53 8.86
N LEU A 159 -0.81 -6.39 9.82
CA LEU A 159 -0.53 -7.38 10.86
C LEU A 159 -0.43 -6.76 12.27
N PRO A 160 -1.43 -5.99 12.73
CA PRO A 160 -1.33 -5.29 14.03
C PRO A 160 -1.21 -6.25 15.22
N THR A 161 -1.65 -7.49 15.05
CA THR A 161 -1.57 -8.55 16.08
C THR A 161 -0.66 -9.70 15.66
N GLY A 162 0.04 -9.57 14.53
CA GLY A 162 0.78 -10.68 13.90
C GLY A 162 -0.12 -11.68 13.14
N ASP A 163 -1.45 -11.54 13.24
CA ASP A 163 -2.43 -12.40 12.60
C ASP A 163 -3.14 -11.63 11.45
N PRO A 164 -3.33 -12.24 10.26
CA PRO A 164 -3.94 -11.61 9.09
C PRO A 164 -5.44 -11.34 9.23
N VAL A 165 -6.13 -12.04 10.12
CA VAL A 165 -7.60 -12.02 10.26
C VAL A 165 -8.14 -10.61 10.47
N HIS A 166 -7.46 -9.80 11.31
CA HIS A 166 -7.93 -8.44 11.62
C HIS A 166 -8.01 -7.58 10.35
N PHE A 167 -6.96 -7.59 9.54
CA PHE A 167 -6.92 -6.83 8.29
C PHE A 167 -7.87 -7.41 7.25
N LEU A 168 -7.79 -8.72 6.99
CA LEU A 168 -8.59 -9.36 5.95
C LEU A 168 -10.09 -9.23 6.20
N ASN A 169 -10.56 -9.51 7.41
CA ASN A 169 -11.98 -9.33 7.73
C ASN A 169 -12.37 -7.85 7.75
N GLY A 170 -11.51 -6.98 8.24
CA GLY A 170 -11.81 -5.55 8.34
C GLY A 170 -12.06 -4.88 6.99
N PHE A 171 -11.34 -5.29 5.96
CA PHE A 171 -11.35 -4.62 4.66
C PHE A 171 -12.04 -5.42 3.54
N PHE A 172 -12.15 -6.75 3.66
CA PHE A 172 -12.62 -7.59 2.56
C PHE A 172 -13.81 -8.48 2.89
N HIS A 173 -14.19 -8.60 4.16
CA HIS A 173 -15.44 -9.26 4.52
C HIS A 173 -16.61 -8.29 4.38
N SER A 174 -17.73 -8.71 3.79
CA SER A 174 -18.90 -7.84 3.57
C SER A 174 -19.48 -7.20 4.84
N ALA A 175 -19.26 -7.83 6.01
CA ALA A 175 -19.59 -7.27 7.32
C ALA A 175 -18.41 -6.53 7.99
N GLY A 176 -17.33 -6.27 7.27
CA GLY A 176 -16.12 -5.65 7.81
C GLY A 176 -16.29 -4.18 8.13
N PRO A 177 -15.69 -3.67 9.22
CA PRO A 177 -15.85 -2.26 9.63
C PRO A 177 -15.18 -1.24 8.71
N ASN A 178 -14.34 -1.68 7.77
CA ASN A 178 -13.63 -0.82 6.82
C ASN A 178 -14.02 -1.08 5.37
N ILE A 179 -15.17 -1.70 5.14
CA ILE A 179 -15.63 -2.03 3.78
C ILE A 179 -15.90 -0.77 2.94
N ASP A 180 -16.19 0.37 3.57
CA ASP A 180 -16.31 1.68 2.93
C ASP A 180 -15.02 2.09 2.21
N LYS A 181 -13.84 1.70 2.73
CA LYS A 181 -12.54 2.01 2.12
C LYS A 181 -12.24 1.20 0.85
N THR A 182 -12.99 0.11 0.64
CA THR A 182 -12.98 -0.68 -0.60
C THR A 182 -14.19 -0.35 -1.49
N GLY A 183 -14.81 0.83 -1.30
CA GLY A 183 -15.94 1.29 -2.09
C GLY A 183 -17.22 0.49 -1.88
N GLY A 184 -17.38 -0.16 -0.73
CA GLY A 184 -18.51 -1.04 -0.46
C GLY A 184 -18.45 -2.36 -1.27
N TRP A 185 -17.30 -2.69 -1.85
CA TRP A 185 -17.11 -3.95 -2.55
C TRP A 185 -17.39 -5.14 -1.63
N SER A 186 -18.06 -6.14 -2.14
CA SER A 186 -18.35 -7.37 -1.40
C SER A 186 -18.40 -8.57 -2.32
N SER A 187 -17.99 -9.73 -1.80
CA SER A 187 -18.03 -11.00 -2.52
C SER A 187 -18.34 -12.15 -1.57
N ALA A 188 -19.44 -12.85 -1.83
CA ALA A 188 -19.79 -14.05 -1.05
C ALA A 188 -18.74 -15.17 -1.17
N ALA A 189 -17.98 -15.20 -2.27
CA ALA A 189 -16.89 -16.16 -2.43
C ALA A 189 -15.71 -15.83 -1.53
N VAL A 190 -15.38 -14.55 -1.37
CA VAL A 190 -14.34 -14.08 -0.45
C VAL A 190 -14.80 -14.22 1.00
N ASP A 191 -16.04 -13.85 1.32
CA ASP A 191 -16.62 -14.05 2.66
C ASP A 191 -16.47 -15.50 3.12
N ALA A 192 -16.82 -16.48 2.27
CA ALA A 192 -16.67 -17.89 2.60
C ALA A 192 -15.22 -18.31 2.87
N LYS A 193 -14.23 -17.70 2.23
CA LYS A 193 -12.81 -17.95 2.50
C LYS A 193 -12.35 -17.30 3.79
N LEU A 194 -12.86 -16.13 4.10
CA LEU A 194 -12.57 -15.43 5.36
C LEU A 194 -13.22 -16.13 6.54
N ASP A 195 -14.43 -16.64 6.38
CA ASP A 195 -15.09 -17.46 7.41
C ASP A 195 -14.32 -18.76 7.69
N ALA A 196 -13.80 -19.40 6.64
CA ALA A 196 -12.94 -20.58 6.81
C ALA A 196 -11.62 -20.23 7.53
N LEU A 197 -11.03 -19.08 7.25
CA LEU A 197 -9.84 -18.58 7.96
C LEU A 197 -10.15 -18.32 9.45
N ASN A 198 -11.32 -17.75 9.75
CA ASN A 198 -11.73 -17.44 11.13
C ASN A 198 -11.77 -18.66 12.05
N VAL A 199 -12.08 -19.84 11.49
CA VAL A 199 -12.17 -21.09 12.25
C VAL A 199 -10.95 -22.01 12.06
N ALA A 200 -9.96 -21.61 11.27
CA ALA A 200 -8.75 -22.39 11.05
C ALA A 200 -7.90 -22.44 12.32
N GLU A 201 -7.53 -23.64 12.78
CA GLU A 201 -6.74 -23.86 13.98
C GLU A 201 -5.31 -24.33 13.64
N GLY A 202 -4.34 -23.77 14.33
CA GLY A 202 -2.92 -24.05 14.14
C GLY A 202 -2.31 -23.29 12.94
N GLU A 203 -1.01 -23.02 13.03
CA GLU A 203 -0.29 -22.18 12.09
C GLU A 203 -0.44 -22.65 10.63
N SER A 204 -0.21 -23.93 10.37
CA SER A 204 -0.25 -24.47 9.00
C SER A 204 -1.62 -24.32 8.34
N ALA A 205 -2.72 -24.57 9.08
CA ALA A 205 -4.07 -24.41 8.56
C ALA A 205 -4.40 -22.93 8.32
N ARG A 206 -3.97 -22.06 9.22
CA ARG A 206 -4.17 -20.61 9.07
C ARG A 206 -3.38 -20.05 7.88
N VAL A 207 -2.14 -20.47 7.67
CA VAL A 207 -1.34 -20.10 6.49
C VAL A 207 -2.05 -20.51 5.20
N ALA A 208 -2.55 -21.76 5.13
CA ALA A 208 -3.27 -22.26 3.95
C ALA A 208 -4.57 -21.47 3.71
N ALA A 209 -5.38 -21.26 4.75
CA ALA A 209 -6.63 -20.51 4.64
C ALA A 209 -6.40 -19.04 4.26
N THR A 210 -5.31 -18.42 4.77
CA THR A 210 -4.91 -17.06 4.38
C THR A 210 -4.54 -17.00 2.90
N ALA A 211 -3.78 -17.97 2.39
CA ALA A 211 -3.42 -18.03 0.98
C ALA A 211 -4.64 -18.18 0.08
N GLU A 212 -5.63 -19.00 0.48
CA GLU A 212 -6.89 -19.14 -0.26
C GLU A 212 -7.72 -17.86 -0.26
N ALA A 213 -7.85 -17.18 0.89
CA ALA A 213 -8.55 -15.91 0.98
C ALA A 213 -7.86 -14.83 0.14
N HIS A 214 -6.53 -14.75 0.22
CA HIS A 214 -5.71 -13.83 -0.58
C HIS A 214 -5.92 -14.05 -2.08
N ALA A 215 -5.86 -15.30 -2.55
CA ALA A 215 -6.09 -15.64 -3.95
C ALA A 215 -7.51 -15.25 -4.41
N ALA A 216 -8.52 -15.45 -3.58
CA ALA A 216 -9.89 -15.06 -3.87
C ALA A 216 -10.06 -13.54 -3.98
N ILE A 217 -9.42 -12.77 -3.09
CA ILE A 217 -9.42 -11.31 -3.14
C ILE A 217 -8.75 -10.82 -4.44
N LEU A 218 -7.57 -11.34 -4.77
CA LEU A 218 -6.86 -10.94 -5.99
C LEU A 218 -7.60 -11.32 -7.28
N ALA A 219 -8.36 -12.41 -7.27
CA ALA A 219 -9.15 -12.79 -8.43
C ALA A 219 -10.21 -11.74 -8.81
N GLU A 220 -10.73 -11.03 -7.83
CA GLU A 220 -11.73 -9.96 -8.03
C GLU A 220 -11.12 -8.55 -8.03
N GLN A 221 -9.85 -8.43 -7.70
CA GLN A 221 -9.05 -7.21 -7.77
C GLN A 221 -9.71 -5.97 -7.16
N PRO A 222 -10.24 -5.99 -5.91
CA PRO A 222 -10.73 -4.78 -5.26
C PRO A 222 -9.60 -3.88 -4.78
N VAL A 223 -8.38 -4.38 -4.77
CA VAL A 223 -7.18 -3.69 -4.31
C VAL A 223 -5.98 -4.10 -5.15
N SER A 224 -5.09 -3.15 -5.41
CA SER A 224 -3.76 -3.38 -5.97
C SER A 224 -2.72 -3.05 -4.91
N HIS A 225 -1.92 -4.05 -4.52
CA HIS A 225 -0.85 -3.83 -3.57
C HIS A 225 0.31 -3.15 -4.27
N LEU A 226 0.92 -2.19 -3.61
CA LEU A 226 1.99 -1.37 -4.18
C LEU A 226 3.34 -1.73 -3.58
N VAL A 227 3.55 -1.35 -2.33
CA VAL A 227 4.83 -1.43 -1.66
C VAL A 227 4.65 -1.75 -0.19
N THR A 228 5.51 -2.60 0.35
CA THR A 228 5.71 -2.71 1.79
C THR A 228 6.89 -1.83 2.17
N PRO A 229 6.70 -0.70 2.88
CA PRO A 229 7.80 0.16 3.29
C PRO A 229 8.66 -0.49 4.36
N SER A 230 9.91 -0.08 4.46
CA SER A 230 10.80 -0.45 5.57
C SER A 230 10.81 0.64 6.62
N TRP A 231 10.67 0.25 7.87
CA TRP A 231 10.84 1.15 8.99
C TRP A 231 12.32 1.27 9.36
N GLN A 232 12.78 2.50 9.55
CA GLN A 232 14.13 2.79 9.98
C GLN A 232 14.09 3.38 11.39
N TYR A 233 14.87 2.82 12.29
CA TYR A 233 15.00 3.32 13.66
C TYR A 233 16.40 3.86 13.89
N SER A 234 16.49 5.07 14.41
CA SER A 234 17.74 5.59 14.92
C SER A 234 17.81 5.32 16.41
N LEU A 235 18.74 4.47 16.81
CA LEU A 235 18.97 4.17 18.22
C LEU A 235 20.23 4.88 18.70
N SER A 236 20.16 5.41 19.93
CA SER A 236 21.35 5.89 20.62
C SER A 236 22.30 4.71 20.89
N ASP A 237 23.59 4.94 20.79
CA ASP A 237 24.65 3.98 21.19
C ASP A 237 24.58 3.59 22.69
N ARG A 238 23.78 4.30 23.48
CA ARG A 238 23.42 3.94 24.85
C ARG A 238 22.33 2.88 24.96
N MET A 239 21.62 2.58 23.86
CA MET A 239 20.61 1.54 23.83
C MET A 239 21.27 0.17 23.67
N VAL A 240 20.91 -0.77 24.55
CA VAL A 240 21.32 -2.17 24.45
C VAL A 240 20.23 -2.92 23.68
N THR A 241 20.62 -3.50 22.58
CA THR A 241 19.70 -4.21 21.67
C THR A 241 20.10 -5.67 21.46
N GLU A 242 21.03 -6.19 22.29
CA GLU A 242 21.44 -7.60 22.22
C GLU A 242 20.23 -8.51 22.51
N GLY A 243 19.94 -9.40 21.58
CA GLY A 243 18.78 -10.27 21.64
C GLY A 243 17.46 -9.63 21.19
N TYR A 244 17.48 -8.35 20.75
CA TYR A 244 16.30 -7.68 20.23
C TYR A 244 15.88 -8.25 18.86
N THR A 245 14.61 -8.56 18.74
CA THR A 245 13.98 -8.87 17.45
C THR A 245 12.88 -7.84 17.20
N ALA A 246 12.99 -7.11 16.09
CA ALA A 246 11.96 -6.15 15.71
C ALA A 246 10.65 -6.90 15.37
N TYR A 247 9.55 -6.47 15.96
CA TYR A 247 8.23 -6.92 15.54
C TYR A 247 7.84 -6.26 14.22
N GLY A 248 7.08 -6.98 13.39
CA GLY A 248 6.63 -6.51 12.10
C GLY A 248 5.54 -5.41 12.13
N ALA A 249 5.32 -4.77 13.27
CA ALA A 249 4.37 -3.68 13.43
C ALA A 249 5.06 -2.45 14.03
N ASP A 250 4.81 -1.31 13.43
CA ASP A 250 5.42 -0.01 13.76
C ASP A 250 5.18 0.47 15.20
N TYR A 251 4.06 0.06 15.80
CA TYR A 251 3.70 0.45 17.18
C TYR A 251 4.44 -0.34 18.28
N TYR A 252 5.13 -1.43 17.94
CA TYR A 252 5.75 -2.33 18.92
C TYR A 252 7.28 -2.31 18.89
N ILE A 253 7.84 -1.14 18.66
CA ILE A 253 9.29 -0.94 18.56
C ILE A 253 9.95 -1.03 19.93
N ILE A 254 9.34 -0.44 20.94
CA ILE A 254 9.86 -0.37 22.31
C ILE A 254 9.20 -1.44 23.17
N HIS A 255 9.99 -2.34 23.70
CA HIS A 255 9.54 -3.43 24.57
C HIS A 255 10.55 -3.75 25.67
N ALA A 256 10.20 -4.68 26.55
CA ALA A 256 10.95 -4.96 27.77
C ALA A 256 12.39 -5.45 27.55
N GLU A 257 12.73 -5.92 26.38
CA GLU A 257 14.09 -6.37 26.03
C GLU A 257 15.01 -5.23 25.62
N MET A 258 14.47 -4.01 25.43
CA MET A 258 15.26 -2.81 25.14
C MET A 258 15.50 -2.03 26.42
N PHE A 259 16.73 -1.70 26.70
CA PHE A 259 17.10 -0.89 27.85
C PHE A 259 18.28 0.04 27.56
N VAL A 260 18.36 1.11 28.31
CA VAL A 260 19.44 2.09 28.23
C VAL A 260 20.54 1.70 29.20
N THR A 261 21.77 1.53 28.71
CA THR A 261 22.90 1.27 29.57
C THR A 261 23.21 2.46 30.48
N THR A 262 23.50 2.19 31.75
CA THR A 262 24.00 3.19 32.69
C THR A 262 25.52 3.35 32.65
N VAL A 263 26.20 2.46 31.90
CA VAL A 263 27.66 2.58 31.72
C VAL A 263 27.96 3.77 30.82
N PRO A 264 28.79 4.73 31.27
CA PRO A 264 29.19 5.82 30.41
C PRO A 264 29.85 5.30 29.15
N VAL A 265 29.33 5.64 27.98
CA VAL A 265 30.03 5.37 26.73
C VAL A 265 31.34 6.13 26.77
N PRO A 266 32.52 5.49 26.57
CA PRO A 266 33.80 6.20 26.49
C PRO A 266 33.66 7.33 25.46
N ALA A 267 34.10 8.53 25.83
CA ALA A 267 34.11 9.64 24.91
C ALA A 267 34.81 9.22 23.62
N PRO A 268 34.26 9.53 22.44
CA PRO A 268 34.91 9.16 21.19
C PRO A 268 36.35 9.65 21.21
N VAL A 269 37.29 8.74 20.96
CA VAL A 269 38.71 9.08 20.89
C VAL A 269 38.85 10.08 19.76
N ALA A 270 39.17 11.32 20.09
CA ALA A 270 39.38 12.36 19.10
C ALA A 270 40.56 11.95 18.19
N HIS A 271 40.25 11.42 17.04
CA HIS A 271 41.24 11.24 15.97
C HIS A 271 41.68 12.66 15.56
N ARG A 272 42.88 13.04 16.01
CA ARG A 272 43.56 14.23 15.50
C ARG A 272 43.91 13.99 14.04
N GLY A 273 43.17 14.55 13.15
CA GLY A 273 43.51 14.60 11.72
C GLY A 273 42.35 14.34 10.81
N CYS A 274 41.73 15.38 10.41
CA CYS A 274 41.07 15.80 9.20
C CYS A 274 39.78 16.56 9.53
N LEU A 275 39.82 17.83 9.27
CA LEU A 275 38.64 18.69 9.22
C LEU A 275 37.77 18.19 8.03
N SER A 276 36.75 17.39 8.31
CA SER A 276 35.58 17.30 7.46
C SER A 276 34.41 17.86 8.28
N THR A 277 33.78 18.88 7.73
CA THR A 277 32.62 19.57 8.30
C THR A 277 31.35 18.78 8.00
N ASP A 278 31.30 17.51 8.38
CA ASP A 278 30.07 16.72 8.25
C ASP A 278 29.67 16.22 9.63
N GLY A 279 28.47 16.71 10.02
CA GLY A 279 27.92 16.54 11.34
C GLY A 279 27.60 15.12 11.74
N ALA A 280 27.67 14.92 13.05
CA ALA A 280 27.08 13.88 13.86
C ALA A 280 27.01 12.48 13.24
N GLY A 281 28.04 11.67 13.52
CA GLY A 281 28.00 10.21 13.26
C GLY A 281 26.97 9.52 14.13
N ALA A 282 25.72 9.47 13.66
CA ALA A 282 24.77 8.49 14.14
C ALA A 282 25.12 7.15 13.50
N THR A 283 25.55 6.21 14.29
CA THR A 283 25.72 4.82 13.83
C THR A 283 24.32 4.28 13.46
N ARG A 284 24.00 4.24 12.16
CA ARG A 284 22.77 3.66 11.67
C ARG A 284 22.88 2.14 11.79
N ALA A 285 22.28 1.58 12.81
CA ALA A 285 22.04 0.14 12.85
C ALA A 285 20.81 -0.13 11.97
N PHE A 286 21.02 -0.70 10.79
CA PHE A 286 19.92 -1.19 9.95
C PHE A 286 19.41 -2.49 10.57
N LEU A 287 18.31 -2.40 11.29
CA LEU A 287 17.51 -3.56 11.65
C LEU A 287 16.42 -3.65 10.57
N ALA A 288 16.62 -4.57 9.63
CA ALA A 288 15.60 -4.89 8.63
C ALA A 288 14.45 -5.65 9.32
N GLY A 289 13.57 -4.90 9.98
CA GLY A 289 12.28 -5.40 10.39
C GLY A 289 11.30 -5.15 9.27
N ALA A 290 10.67 -6.18 8.69
CA ALA A 290 9.60 -6.00 7.74
C ALA A 290 8.43 -5.32 8.46
N ALA A 291 8.19 -4.05 8.17
CA ALA A 291 7.02 -3.36 8.71
C ALA A 291 5.76 -3.91 8.05
N ALA A 292 4.74 -4.18 8.85
CA ALA A 292 3.44 -4.64 8.36
C ALA A 292 2.56 -3.48 7.83
N LEU A 293 3.17 -2.43 7.31
CA LEU A 293 2.47 -1.33 6.66
C LEU A 293 2.46 -1.57 5.15
N LEU A 294 1.29 -1.54 4.55
CA LEU A 294 1.11 -1.72 3.12
C LEU A 294 0.62 -0.40 2.51
N ALA A 295 1.33 0.12 1.53
CA ALA A 295 0.75 1.09 0.61
C ALA A 295 0.01 0.33 -0.49
N ALA A 296 -1.27 0.58 -0.64
CA ALA A 296 -2.14 -0.08 -1.60
C ALA A 296 -3.04 0.93 -2.30
N VAL A 297 -3.42 0.61 -3.51
CA VAL A 297 -4.46 1.33 -4.25
C VAL A 297 -5.76 0.58 -4.05
N PHE A 298 -6.73 1.23 -3.42
CA PHE A 298 -8.09 0.72 -3.34
C PHE A 298 -8.91 1.25 -4.53
N LEU A 299 -9.64 0.35 -5.16
CA LEU A 299 -10.42 0.61 -6.36
C LEU A 299 -11.91 0.72 -5.96
N HIS A 300 -12.47 1.90 -6.10
CA HIS A 300 -13.85 2.21 -5.70
C HIS A 300 -14.85 2.11 -6.85
#